data_342c23674ddf5c04149bda8a9c01e68a
#
_entry.id   342c23674ddf5c04149bda8a9c01e68a
#
_cell.length_a   1.000
_cell.length_b   1.000
_cell.length_c   1.000
_cell.angle_alpha   90.00
_cell.angle_beta   90.00
_cell.angle_gamma   90.00
#
_symmetry.space_group_name_H-M   'P 1'
#
loop_
_entity.id
_entity.type
_entity.pdbx_description
1 polymer ?
#
loop_
_entity_poly.entity_id
_entity_poly.type
_entity_poly.pdbx_seq_one_letter_code
_entity_poly.pdbx_strand_id
1 'polypeptide(L)'
;MPAGAIRHYKDLLVYQQAYRLALAVSRLTRAFPKHEQFELARQMRTAARSIPANIAEGWARRQSPAEFRRFLQMAIGSCEEIKVWLDFSRDEGYLNGKVLEGLQTECARIGTLLHRLWKSWRK
;
A
#
# COMPACT_ATOMS: atom_id res chain seq x y z
N MET A 1 19.18 3.59 14.86
CA MET A 1 19.67 2.58 13.92
C MET A 1 20.53 3.22 12.84
N PRO A 2 21.73 2.74 12.61
CA PRO A 2 22.54 3.30 11.54
C PRO A 2 21.85 3.14 10.19
N ALA A 3 21.99 4.16 9.35
CA ALA A 3 21.54 4.09 7.98
C ALA A 3 22.25 2.92 7.31
N GLY A 4 21.69 2.15 6.51
CA GLY A 4 22.29 1.01 5.85
C GLY A 4 22.18 -0.30 6.59
N ALA A 5 21.65 -0.30 7.80
CA ALA A 5 21.49 -1.53 8.56
C ALA A 5 20.14 -2.21 8.24
N ILE A 6 19.76 -2.23 6.95
CA ILE A 6 18.55 -2.90 6.49
C ILE A 6 18.85 -4.38 6.32
N ARG A 7 18.29 -5.22 7.18
CA ARG A 7 18.51 -6.66 7.14
C ARG A 7 17.25 -7.44 6.84
N HIS A 8 16.10 -6.81 7.06
CA HIS A 8 14.82 -7.47 6.94
C HIS A 8 13.85 -6.49 6.26
N TYR A 9 12.84 -7.01 5.56
CA TYR A 9 11.88 -6.12 4.92
C TYR A 9 11.18 -5.21 5.93
N LYS A 10 11.05 -5.65 7.18
CA LYS A 10 10.44 -4.85 8.25
C LYS A 10 11.26 -3.61 8.62
N ASP A 11 12.52 -3.57 8.23
CA ASP A 11 13.37 -2.40 8.45
C ASP A 11 13.11 -1.32 7.41
N LEU A 12 12.44 -1.65 6.31
CA LEU A 12 12.14 -0.67 5.26
C LEU A 12 11.03 0.25 5.71
N LEU A 13 11.28 1.55 5.66
CA LEU A 13 10.27 2.55 6.04
C LEU A 13 8.99 2.38 5.23
N VAL A 14 9.14 2.15 3.92
CA VAL A 14 7.98 2.01 3.05
C VAL A 14 7.14 0.80 3.42
N TYR A 15 7.76 -0.30 3.86
CA TYR A 15 7.02 -1.46 4.33
C TYR A 15 6.19 -1.10 5.57
N GLN A 16 6.82 -0.41 6.52
CA GLN A 16 6.16 -0.03 7.78
C GLN A 16 4.95 0.85 7.51
N GLN A 17 5.10 1.82 6.61
CA GLN A 17 3.99 2.71 6.26
C GLN A 17 2.89 1.98 5.49
N ALA A 18 3.26 1.10 4.58
CA ALA A 18 2.29 0.29 3.82
C ALA A 18 1.49 -0.63 4.76
N TYR A 19 2.17 -1.20 5.74
CA TYR A 19 1.52 -2.06 6.72
C TYR A 19 0.47 -1.27 7.53
N ARG A 20 0.83 -0.06 7.98
CA ARG A 20 -0.09 0.81 8.72
C ARG A 20 -1.28 1.22 7.87
N LEU A 21 -1.05 1.53 6.59
CA LEU A 21 -2.14 1.84 5.68
C LEU A 21 -3.11 0.68 5.56
N ALA A 22 -2.58 -0.54 5.42
CA ALA A 22 -3.42 -1.73 5.30
C ALA A 22 -4.28 -1.94 6.55
N LEU A 23 -3.71 -1.71 7.73
CA LEU A 23 -4.49 -1.78 8.97
C LEU A 23 -5.57 -0.70 9.02
N ALA A 24 -5.23 0.51 8.61
CA ALA A 24 -6.20 1.62 8.61
C ALA A 24 -7.37 1.32 7.68
N VAL A 25 -7.09 0.81 6.48
CA VAL A 25 -8.12 0.43 5.52
C VAL A 25 -8.98 -0.71 6.07
N SER A 26 -8.36 -1.70 6.71
CA SER A 26 -9.09 -2.82 7.29
C SER A 26 -10.08 -2.34 8.36
N ARG A 27 -9.63 -1.42 9.22
CA ARG A 27 -10.49 -0.89 10.30
C ARG A 27 -11.59 0.00 9.74
N LEU A 28 -11.26 0.87 8.79
CA LEU A 28 -12.23 1.76 8.17
C LEU A 28 -13.36 0.97 7.51
N THR A 29 -13.02 -0.05 6.75
CA THR A 29 -13.99 -0.80 5.96
C THR A 29 -14.92 -1.67 6.80
N ARG A 30 -14.57 -1.93 8.08
CA ARG A 30 -15.48 -2.63 8.98
C ARG A 30 -16.81 -1.91 9.16
N ALA A 31 -16.79 -0.58 9.06
CA ALA A 31 -18.00 0.24 9.21
C ALA A 31 -18.78 0.39 7.92
N PHE A 32 -18.31 -0.15 6.82
CA PHE A 32 -19.03 -0.09 5.54
C PHE A 32 -20.31 -0.93 5.62
N PRO A 33 -21.33 -0.60 4.82
CA PRO A 33 -22.58 -1.36 4.81
C PRO A 33 -22.33 -2.86 4.57
N LYS A 34 -23.21 -3.66 5.12
CA LYS A 34 -23.07 -5.12 5.07
C LYS A 34 -22.95 -5.64 3.64
N HIS A 35 -23.73 -5.07 2.72
CA HIS A 35 -23.71 -5.50 1.31
C HIS A 35 -22.38 -5.18 0.62
N GLU A 36 -21.56 -4.28 1.19
CA GLU A 36 -20.25 -3.95 0.62
C GLU A 36 -19.11 -4.75 1.22
N GLN A 37 -19.36 -5.54 2.26
CA GLN A 37 -18.26 -6.24 2.94
C GLN A 37 -17.56 -7.24 2.01
N PHE A 38 -18.29 -7.85 1.09
CA PHE A 38 -17.73 -8.79 0.12
C PHE A 38 -17.52 -8.18 -1.25
N GLU A 39 -17.74 -6.88 -1.38
CA GLU A 39 -17.55 -6.14 -2.63
C GLU A 39 -16.49 -5.06 -2.45
N LEU A 40 -16.89 -3.80 -2.31
CA LEU A 40 -15.96 -2.68 -2.22
C LEU A 40 -14.98 -2.82 -1.05
N ALA A 41 -15.48 -3.19 0.14
CA ALA A 41 -14.61 -3.34 1.30
C ALA A 41 -13.55 -4.42 1.07
N ARG A 42 -13.95 -5.54 0.46
CA ARG A 42 -12.99 -6.62 0.13
C ARG A 42 -11.94 -6.14 -0.85
N GLN A 43 -12.34 -5.43 -1.92
CA GLN A 43 -11.43 -4.90 -2.91
C GLN A 43 -10.39 -3.98 -2.26
N MET A 44 -10.85 -3.12 -1.36
CA MET A 44 -9.97 -2.20 -0.65
C MET A 44 -8.98 -2.94 0.24
N ARG A 45 -9.46 -3.90 1.00
CA ARG A 45 -8.59 -4.67 1.90
C ARG A 45 -7.56 -5.47 1.10
N THR A 46 -7.98 -6.10 0.01
CA THR A 46 -7.08 -6.88 -0.83
C THR A 46 -5.99 -6.00 -1.43
N ALA A 47 -6.38 -4.85 -1.99
CA ALA A 47 -5.42 -3.94 -2.59
C ALA A 47 -4.46 -3.38 -1.55
N ALA A 48 -4.96 -2.99 -0.38
CA ALA A 48 -4.12 -2.42 0.67
C ALA A 48 -3.11 -3.43 1.20
N ARG A 49 -3.54 -4.67 1.44
CA ARG A 49 -2.67 -5.73 1.94
C ARG A 49 -1.62 -6.15 0.92
N SER A 50 -1.92 -6.02 -0.36
CA SER A 50 -0.98 -6.39 -1.42
C SER A 50 0.25 -5.48 -1.44
N ILE A 51 0.16 -4.26 -0.90
CA ILE A 51 1.30 -3.35 -0.89
C ILE A 51 2.43 -3.91 -0.01
N PRO A 52 2.22 -4.13 1.30
CA PRO A 52 3.30 -4.69 2.12
C PRO A 52 3.68 -6.12 1.70
N ALA A 53 2.72 -6.91 1.23
CA ALA A 53 3.02 -8.27 0.78
C ALA A 53 3.98 -8.27 -0.41
N ASN A 54 3.77 -7.40 -1.39
CA ASN A 54 4.65 -7.31 -2.55
C ASN A 54 6.03 -6.77 -2.16
N ILE A 55 6.10 -5.83 -1.22
CA ILE A 55 7.39 -5.34 -0.74
C ILE A 55 8.19 -6.47 -0.10
N ALA A 56 7.56 -7.24 0.77
CA ALA A 56 8.22 -8.36 1.46
C ALA A 56 8.66 -9.44 0.48
N GLU A 57 7.80 -9.79 -0.46
CA GLU A 57 8.12 -10.81 -1.45
C GLU A 57 9.23 -10.36 -2.39
N GLY A 58 9.19 -9.10 -2.81
CA GLY A 58 10.26 -8.53 -3.62
C GLY A 58 11.59 -8.51 -2.88
N TRP A 59 11.57 -8.15 -1.61
CA TRP A 59 12.76 -8.15 -0.78
C TRP A 59 13.40 -9.54 -0.72
N ALA A 60 12.59 -10.58 -0.61
CA ALA A 60 13.10 -11.96 -0.60
C ALA A 60 13.80 -12.33 -1.91
N ARG A 61 13.49 -11.63 -2.99
CA ARG A 61 14.06 -11.88 -4.33
C ARG A 61 15.06 -10.81 -4.75
N ARG A 62 15.55 -10.00 -3.81
CA ARG A 62 16.37 -8.81 -4.13
C ARG A 62 17.72 -9.12 -4.72
N GLN A 63 18.16 -10.38 -4.69
CA GLN A 63 19.38 -10.78 -5.40
C GLN A 63 19.23 -10.58 -6.91
N SER A 64 18.00 -10.64 -7.41
CA SER A 64 17.67 -10.25 -8.77
C SER A 64 17.06 -8.86 -8.73
N PRO A 65 17.79 -7.80 -9.12
CA PRO A 65 17.23 -6.45 -9.14
C PRO A 65 15.97 -6.34 -10.00
N ALA A 66 15.92 -7.05 -11.12
CA ALA A 66 14.74 -7.05 -11.99
C ALA A 66 13.52 -7.59 -11.26
N GLU A 67 13.68 -8.67 -10.48
CA GLU A 67 12.56 -9.23 -9.72
C GLU A 67 12.11 -8.31 -8.60
N PHE A 68 13.05 -7.75 -7.85
CA PHE A 68 12.67 -6.80 -6.80
C PHE A 68 11.91 -5.62 -7.39
N ARG A 69 12.39 -5.06 -8.48
CA ARG A 69 11.74 -3.93 -9.14
C ARG A 69 10.34 -4.30 -9.65
N ARG A 70 10.16 -5.52 -10.14
CA ARG A 70 8.85 -6.00 -10.59
C ARG A 70 7.84 -5.99 -9.45
N PHE A 71 8.24 -6.49 -8.28
CA PHE A 71 7.35 -6.50 -7.11
C PHE A 71 7.07 -5.08 -6.59
N LEU A 72 8.05 -4.19 -6.66
CA LEU A 72 7.81 -2.79 -6.30
C LEU A 72 6.79 -2.14 -7.23
N GLN A 73 6.84 -2.45 -8.53
CA GLN A 73 5.85 -1.93 -9.48
C GLN A 73 4.45 -2.46 -9.17
N MET A 74 4.34 -3.72 -8.77
CA MET A 74 3.06 -4.28 -8.36
C MET A 74 2.51 -3.54 -7.15
N ALA A 75 3.37 -3.22 -6.19
CA ALA A 75 2.97 -2.44 -5.01
C ALA A 75 2.53 -1.03 -5.40
N ILE A 76 3.22 -0.40 -6.34
CA ILE A 76 2.84 0.93 -6.84
C ILE A 76 1.45 0.87 -7.48
N GLY A 77 1.18 -0.15 -8.28
CA GLY A 77 -0.14 -0.34 -8.88
C GLY A 77 -1.23 -0.49 -7.83
N SER A 78 -0.94 -1.20 -6.76
CA SER A 78 -1.91 -1.36 -5.66
C SER A 78 -2.20 -0.05 -4.96
N CYS A 79 -1.20 0.83 -4.83
CA CYS A 79 -1.41 2.17 -4.28
C CYS A 79 -2.39 2.98 -5.13
N GLU A 80 -2.26 2.89 -6.45
CA GLU A 80 -3.17 3.58 -7.36
C GLU A 80 -4.57 2.99 -7.27
N GLU A 81 -4.69 1.68 -7.18
CA GLU A 81 -5.98 1.02 -7.04
C GLU A 81 -6.72 1.48 -5.78
N ILE A 82 -6.01 1.59 -4.66
CA ILE A 82 -6.61 2.05 -3.40
C ILE A 82 -7.20 3.46 -3.56
N LYS A 83 -6.50 4.33 -4.27
CA LYS A 83 -7.00 5.69 -4.50
C LYS A 83 -8.35 5.68 -5.21
N VAL A 84 -8.51 4.80 -6.19
CA VAL A 84 -9.77 4.65 -6.92
C VAL A 84 -10.89 4.21 -5.97
N TRP A 85 -10.62 3.17 -5.17
CA TRP A 85 -11.64 2.66 -4.23
C TRP A 85 -11.98 3.67 -3.15
N LEU A 86 -11.03 4.52 -2.75
CA LEU A 86 -11.30 5.60 -1.81
C LEU A 86 -12.25 6.64 -2.40
N ASP A 87 -12.07 6.97 -3.67
CA ASP A 87 -13.00 7.89 -4.36
C ASP A 87 -14.41 7.31 -4.41
N PHE A 88 -14.54 6.02 -4.76
CA PHE A 88 -15.84 5.34 -4.74
C PHE A 88 -16.48 5.39 -3.36
N SER A 89 -15.67 5.13 -2.33
CA SER A 89 -16.15 5.10 -0.95
C SER A 89 -16.72 6.44 -0.51
N ARG A 90 -16.06 7.53 -0.90
CA ARG A 90 -16.57 8.88 -0.60
C ARG A 90 -17.87 9.14 -1.36
N ASP A 91 -17.88 8.84 -2.67
CA ASP A 91 -19.02 9.17 -3.52
C ASP A 91 -20.25 8.33 -3.16
N GLU A 92 -20.05 7.14 -2.62
CA GLU A 92 -21.14 6.31 -2.10
C GLU A 92 -21.54 6.73 -0.68
N GLY A 93 -20.85 7.68 -0.08
CA GLY A 93 -21.19 8.18 1.24
C GLY A 93 -20.66 7.36 2.41
N TYR A 94 -19.68 6.50 2.18
CA TYR A 94 -19.18 5.60 3.24
C TYR A 94 -18.07 6.24 4.07
N LEU A 95 -17.48 7.32 3.60
CA LEU A 95 -16.48 8.06 4.36
C LEU A 95 -16.54 9.55 3.99
N ASN A 96 -16.08 10.40 4.91
CA ASN A 96 -16.10 11.83 4.66
C ASN A 96 -14.82 12.28 3.93
N GLY A 97 -14.85 13.52 3.42
CA GLY A 97 -13.76 14.05 2.64
C GLY A 97 -12.45 14.18 3.41
N LYS A 98 -12.52 14.41 4.71
CA LYS A 98 -11.31 14.54 5.55
C LYS A 98 -10.58 13.21 5.68
N VAL A 99 -11.32 12.13 5.91
CA VAL A 99 -10.74 10.78 5.97
C VAL A 99 -10.16 10.41 4.62
N LEU A 100 -10.91 10.68 3.54
CA LEU A 100 -10.44 10.44 2.18
C LEU A 100 -9.10 11.14 1.94
N GLU A 101 -9.02 12.42 2.25
CA GLU A 101 -7.81 13.21 2.02
C GLU A 101 -6.61 12.65 2.77
N GLY A 102 -6.80 12.26 4.03
CA GLY A 102 -5.73 11.67 4.83
C GLY A 102 -5.19 10.38 4.24
N LEU A 103 -6.10 9.50 3.81
CA LEU A 103 -5.70 8.22 3.23
C LEU A 103 -5.07 8.40 1.85
N GLN A 104 -5.57 9.32 1.05
CA GLN A 104 -4.96 9.59 -0.25
C GLN A 104 -3.56 10.18 -0.10
N THR A 105 -3.35 11.02 0.90
CA THR A 105 -2.03 11.56 1.21
C THR A 105 -1.06 10.43 1.59
N GLU A 106 -1.52 9.47 2.41
CA GLU A 106 -0.70 8.32 2.77
C GLU A 106 -0.37 7.46 1.56
N CYS A 107 -1.34 7.20 0.69
CA CYS A 107 -1.10 6.44 -0.53
C CYS A 107 -0.07 7.14 -1.42
N ALA A 108 -0.16 8.46 -1.56
CA ALA A 108 0.78 9.22 -2.37
C ALA A 108 2.20 9.16 -1.79
N ARG A 109 2.32 9.24 -0.46
CA ARG A 109 3.60 9.15 0.22
C ARG A 109 4.25 7.79 0.00
N ILE A 110 3.47 6.73 0.19
CA ILE A 110 3.95 5.36 -0.02
C ILE A 110 4.37 5.17 -1.48
N GLY A 111 3.56 5.66 -2.42
CA GLY A 111 3.89 5.59 -3.84
C GLY A 111 5.20 6.28 -4.19
N THR A 112 5.46 7.44 -3.58
CA THR A 112 6.71 8.17 -3.77
C THR A 112 7.90 7.36 -3.24
N LEU A 113 7.77 6.77 -2.05
CA LEU A 113 8.83 5.96 -1.46
C LEU A 113 9.10 4.70 -2.30
N LEU A 114 8.05 4.05 -2.78
CA LEU A 114 8.19 2.87 -3.64
C LEU A 114 8.91 3.23 -4.93
N HIS A 115 8.52 4.35 -5.54
CA HIS A 115 9.13 4.78 -6.80
C HIS A 115 10.61 5.11 -6.62
N ARG A 116 10.97 5.78 -5.51
CA ARG A 116 12.37 6.08 -5.21
C ARG A 116 13.17 4.81 -5.02
N LEU A 117 12.64 3.85 -4.30
CA LEU A 117 13.30 2.57 -4.08
C LEU A 117 13.46 1.81 -5.40
N TRP A 118 12.40 1.76 -6.21
CA TRP A 118 12.43 1.16 -7.53
C TRP A 118 13.52 1.79 -8.40
N LYS A 119 13.59 3.11 -8.37
CA LYS A 119 14.55 3.86 -9.19
C LYS A 119 15.99 3.60 -8.76
N SER A 120 16.21 3.45 -7.46
CA SER A 120 17.57 3.25 -6.93
C SER A 120 18.07 1.81 -7.04
N TRP A 121 17.19 0.84 -7.25
CA TRP A 121 17.54 -0.58 -7.25
C TRP A 121 17.78 -1.07 -8.68
N ARG A 122 18.97 -0.78 -9.19
CA ARG A 122 19.25 -1.03 -10.60
C ARG A 122 20.19 -2.18 -10.87
N LYS A 123 20.81 -2.76 -9.83
CA LYS A 123 21.81 -3.82 -10.04
C LYS A 123 21.49 -5.06 -9.24
#